data_bc31d3b5a62f14f639ad420c3b226268
#
_entry.id   bc31d3b5a62f14f639ad420c3b226268
#
_cell.length_a   1.000
_cell.length_b   1.000
_cell.length_c   1.000
_cell.angle_alpha   90.00
_cell.angle_beta   90.00
_cell.angle_gamma   90.00
#
_symmetry.space_group_name_H-M   'P 1'
#
loop_
_entity.id
_entity.type
_entity.pdbx_description
1 polymer ?
#
loop_
_entity_poly.entity_id
_entity_poly.type
_entity_poly.pdbx_seq_one_letter_code
_entity_poly.pdbx_strand_id
1 'polypeptide(L)'
;MRTLLFLVSIITLSGCSVSHYINKEIRNSPVLSQQHTGVSIFGINETKSLAAYQDDKYFTPASNTKLFSFYAGLCALGDSIPGLEYLEWGELLIIRGTGDPSLLHPDLPHSKVFDFLKSRKEPIFFTPFNFENKRFGPGWAWSDYNDYYQAEVTPMPVHGNIARFKAGNGAPFHVSPAYWKNYAVLDTMASGIQREEFQNVFHHSKLAVPQGLEQDVPVRMTDLVTVQLLSDTLKKEIKLINIPLDIELQKVNSIPSDSLYTRMMQVSDNMIAEQLLLLYASANGLPLNTEKAITHAIEHHLKDLPDRPIWKDGSGLSRYNLFTPRSIVALLQKIHSKMPQEKLFKILPTGGKSGTLSNLFKGSEPFVFAKTGSLSNIYNLSGYLVTKKGKTLVFSFMNNNFTRPTSEVRKEVERILIGLHQKF
;
A
#
# COMPACT_ATOMS: atom_id res chain seq x y z
N MET A 1 12.51 -11.78 47.94
CA MET A 1 12.91 -12.77 46.91
C MET A 1 11.81 -13.78 46.50
N ARG A 2 10.88 -14.19 47.38
CA ARG A 2 9.78 -15.11 47.00
C ARG A 2 8.70 -14.51 46.10
N THR A 3 8.44 -13.20 46.20
CA THR A 3 7.40 -12.53 45.40
C THR A 3 7.83 -12.31 43.92
N LEU A 4 9.13 -12.16 43.65
CA LEU A 4 9.64 -11.98 42.29
C LEU A 4 9.60 -13.26 41.46
N LEU A 5 9.80 -14.43 42.12
CA LEU A 5 9.70 -15.75 41.45
C LEU A 5 8.26 -16.09 41.02
N PHE A 6 7.25 -15.60 41.78
CA PHE A 6 5.84 -15.82 41.44
C PHE A 6 5.36 -15.02 40.23
N LEU A 7 5.87 -13.78 40.06
CA LEU A 7 5.53 -12.95 38.90
C LEU A 7 6.14 -13.49 37.58
N VAL A 8 7.37 -14.00 37.63
CA VAL A 8 8.04 -14.59 36.45
C VAL A 8 7.35 -15.90 36.03
N SER A 9 6.83 -16.70 36.99
CA SER A 9 6.09 -17.93 36.70
C SER A 9 4.73 -17.67 36.00
N ILE A 10 4.03 -16.58 36.35
CA ILE A 10 2.72 -16.26 35.76
C ILE A 10 2.87 -15.83 34.28
N ILE A 11 3.92 -15.08 33.96
CA ILE A 11 4.19 -14.64 32.55
C ILE A 11 4.53 -15.86 31.65
N THR A 12 5.29 -16.81 32.16
CA THR A 12 5.65 -18.02 31.42
C THR A 12 4.46 -18.95 31.18
N LEU A 13 3.55 -19.07 32.15
CA LEU A 13 2.32 -19.87 32.02
C LEU A 13 1.35 -19.28 30.97
N SER A 14 1.24 -17.97 30.89
CA SER A 14 0.39 -17.32 29.88
C SER A 14 0.92 -17.56 28.45
N GLY A 15 2.24 -17.51 28.23
CA GLY A 15 2.86 -17.79 26.94
C GLY A 15 2.69 -19.23 26.48
N CYS A 16 2.84 -20.20 27.37
CA CYS A 16 2.57 -21.63 27.10
C CYS A 16 1.12 -21.87 26.70
N SER A 17 0.19 -21.16 27.27
CA SER A 17 -1.24 -21.28 27.01
C SER A 17 -1.62 -20.76 25.61
N VAL A 18 -1.10 -19.61 25.18
CA VAL A 18 -1.31 -19.06 23.83
C VAL A 18 -0.69 -19.99 22.77
N SER A 19 0.53 -20.44 23.00
CA SER A 19 1.21 -21.36 22.07
C SER A 19 0.45 -22.68 21.92
N HIS A 20 0.00 -23.28 23.03
CA HIS A 20 -0.80 -24.50 22.97
C HIS A 20 -2.10 -24.29 22.18
N TYR A 21 -2.80 -23.18 22.43
CA TYR A 21 -4.02 -22.85 21.71
C TYR A 21 -3.77 -22.75 20.21
N ILE A 22 -2.83 -21.92 19.78
CA ILE A 22 -2.53 -21.70 18.34
C ILE A 22 -2.13 -23.00 17.66
N ASN A 23 -1.20 -23.77 18.23
CA ASN A 23 -0.73 -25.04 17.67
C ASN A 23 -1.88 -26.06 17.53
N LYS A 24 -2.76 -26.15 18.53
CA LYS A 24 -3.92 -27.03 18.50
C LYS A 24 -4.92 -26.62 17.41
N GLU A 25 -5.25 -25.33 17.33
CA GLU A 25 -6.22 -24.83 16.34
C GLU A 25 -5.73 -25.02 14.91
N ILE A 26 -4.44 -24.77 14.62
CA ILE A 26 -3.87 -24.98 13.29
C ILE A 26 -3.86 -26.46 12.92
N ARG A 27 -3.35 -27.34 13.81
CA ARG A 27 -3.22 -28.78 13.51
C ARG A 27 -4.57 -29.47 13.33
N ASN A 28 -5.59 -29.02 14.06
CA ASN A 28 -6.93 -29.60 14.01
C ASN A 28 -7.82 -28.95 12.92
N SER A 29 -7.39 -27.85 12.32
CA SER A 29 -8.15 -27.22 11.24
C SER A 29 -8.04 -28.03 9.95
N PRO A 30 -9.15 -28.50 9.37
CA PRO A 30 -9.14 -29.19 8.09
C PRO A 30 -8.72 -28.29 6.93
N VAL A 31 -8.67 -26.99 7.16
CA VAL A 31 -8.26 -25.97 6.18
C VAL A 31 -6.76 -25.66 6.32
N LEU A 32 -6.33 -25.22 7.52
CA LEU A 32 -4.97 -24.70 7.74
C LEU A 32 -3.90 -25.79 7.80
N SER A 33 -4.24 -27.00 8.18
CA SER A 33 -3.29 -28.12 8.23
C SER A 33 -2.86 -28.64 6.87
N GLN A 34 -3.57 -28.26 5.79
CA GLN A 34 -3.35 -28.73 4.41
C GLN A 34 -2.58 -27.73 3.53
N GLN A 35 -2.04 -26.67 4.12
CA GLN A 35 -1.41 -25.57 3.39
C GLN A 35 -0.15 -25.08 4.11
N HIS A 36 0.60 -24.19 3.45
CA HIS A 36 1.73 -23.55 4.09
C HIS A 36 1.24 -22.42 4.99
N THR A 37 1.19 -22.69 6.31
CA THR A 37 0.72 -21.78 7.35
C THR A 37 1.87 -21.38 8.26
N GLY A 38 2.03 -20.09 8.55
CA GLY A 38 3.00 -19.55 9.51
C GLY A 38 2.33 -18.54 10.44
N VAL A 39 2.65 -18.62 11.75
CA VAL A 39 2.09 -17.71 12.75
C VAL A 39 3.15 -17.29 13.74
N SER A 40 3.20 -15.99 14.02
CA SER A 40 4.02 -15.41 15.09
C SER A 40 3.16 -14.44 15.90
N ILE A 41 3.20 -14.56 17.24
CA ILE A 41 2.44 -13.71 18.18
C ILE A 41 3.33 -13.29 19.34
N PHE A 42 3.32 -11.98 19.63
CA PHE A 42 4.03 -11.36 20.75
C PHE A 42 3.09 -10.44 21.53
N GLY A 43 3.39 -10.15 22.76
CA GLY A 43 2.88 -8.95 23.42
C GLY A 43 3.52 -7.71 22.79
N ILE A 44 2.81 -6.57 22.77
CA ILE A 44 3.27 -5.37 22.07
C ILE A 44 4.65 -4.88 22.52
N ASN A 45 4.97 -5.03 23.80
CA ASN A 45 6.24 -4.62 24.40
C ASN A 45 7.10 -5.82 24.85
N GLU A 46 6.78 -7.02 24.38
CA GLU A 46 7.48 -8.24 24.80
C GLU A 46 8.51 -8.65 23.73
N THR A 47 9.65 -9.12 24.19
CA THR A 47 10.72 -9.68 23.34
C THR A 47 10.60 -11.18 23.16
N LYS A 48 9.79 -11.86 24.02
CA LYS A 48 9.57 -13.28 23.98
C LYS A 48 8.28 -13.60 23.23
N SER A 49 8.36 -14.55 22.31
CA SER A 49 7.19 -15.06 21.58
C SER A 49 6.17 -15.71 22.53
N LEU A 50 4.90 -15.36 22.38
CA LEU A 50 3.77 -16.02 23.02
C LEU A 50 3.32 -17.25 22.24
N ALA A 51 3.45 -17.22 20.90
CA ALA A 51 3.22 -18.38 20.02
C ALA A 51 4.01 -18.25 18.74
N ALA A 52 4.56 -19.37 18.30
CA ALA A 52 5.29 -19.54 17.05
C ALA A 52 4.86 -20.84 16.37
N TYR A 53 4.52 -20.76 15.09
CA TYR A 53 4.24 -21.91 14.23
C TYR A 53 4.83 -21.63 12.85
N GLN A 54 5.90 -22.34 12.45
CA GLN A 54 6.64 -22.10 11.21
C GLN A 54 6.96 -20.61 10.97
N ASP A 55 7.22 -19.85 12.02
CA ASP A 55 7.36 -18.39 11.96
C ASP A 55 8.72 -17.93 11.41
N ASP A 56 9.66 -18.87 11.24
CA ASP A 56 10.97 -18.73 10.60
C ASP A 56 10.94 -19.05 9.09
N LYS A 57 9.82 -19.52 8.54
CA LYS A 57 9.69 -19.85 7.11
C LYS A 57 9.30 -18.63 6.31
N TYR A 58 9.78 -18.57 5.06
CA TYR A 58 9.45 -17.49 4.14
C TYR A 58 8.12 -17.74 3.45
N PHE A 59 7.32 -16.69 3.38
CA PHE A 59 6.00 -16.65 2.75
C PHE A 59 5.92 -15.52 1.76
N THR A 60 5.15 -15.67 0.68
CA THR A 60 4.74 -14.57 -0.17
C THR A 60 3.74 -13.69 0.60
N PRO A 61 4.09 -12.42 0.91
CA PRO A 61 3.29 -11.60 1.83
C PRO A 61 2.05 -10.98 1.21
N ALA A 62 1.95 -10.93 -0.13
CA ALA A 62 0.98 -10.11 -0.82
C ALA A 62 0.99 -8.67 -0.23
N SER A 63 -0.17 -8.02 -0.07
CA SER A 63 -0.25 -6.65 0.43
C SER A 63 0.21 -6.43 1.89
N ASN A 64 0.66 -7.47 2.63
CA ASN A 64 1.39 -7.24 3.88
C ASN A 64 2.76 -6.57 3.64
N THR A 65 3.27 -6.60 2.40
CA THR A 65 4.44 -5.81 1.95
C THR A 65 4.26 -4.32 2.25
N LYS A 66 3.03 -3.80 2.17
CA LYS A 66 2.73 -2.39 2.47
C LYS A 66 3.08 -1.96 3.90
N LEU A 67 3.24 -2.90 4.82
CA LEU A 67 3.77 -2.61 6.17
C LEU A 67 5.24 -2.15 6.09
N PHE A 68 6.03 -2.73 5.19
CA PHE A 68 7.41 -2.32 4.94
C PHE A 68 7.49 -0.95 4.28
N SER A 69 6.67 -0.71 3.24
CA SER A 69 6.57 0.61 2.59
C SER A 69 6.09 1.68 3.57
N PHE A 70 5.12 1.37 4.41
CA PHE A 70 4.65 2.24 5.48
C PHE A 70 5.77 2.60 6.47
N TYR A 71 6.51 1.61 6.94
CA TYR A 71 7.63 1.84 7.85
C TYR A 71 8.74 2.69 7.21
N ALA A 72 9.07 2.44 5.94
CA ALA A 72 10.00 3.29 5.19
C ALA A 72 9.50 4.74 5.13
N GLY A 73 8.24 4.96 4.81
CA GLY A 73 7.61 6.28 4.85
C GLY A 73 7.73 6.95 6.22
N LEU A 74 7.45 6.23 7.31
CA LEU A 74 7.58 6.73 8.69
C LEU A 74 9.03 7.10 9.08
N CYS A 75 10.02 6.48 8.42
CA CYS A 75 11.43 6.79 8.68
C CYS A 75 11.94 8.01 7.90
N ALA A 76 11.34 8.36 6.76
CA ALA A 76 11.85 9.38 5.86
C ALA A 76 10.96 10.62 5.71
N LEU A 77 9.64 10.46 5.88
CA LEU A 77 8.70 11.54 5.66
C LEU A 77 8.27 12.17 7.00
N GLY A 78 8.18 13.49 7.01
CA GLY A 78 7.60 14.26 8.13
C GLY A 78 6.07 14.29 8.08
N ASP A 79 5.48 15.35 8.62
CA ASP A 79 4.03 15.54 8.70
C ASP A 79 3.36 15.76 7.36
N SER A 80 4.10 16.18 6.33
CA SER A 80 3.65 16.35 4.95
C SER A 80 4.65 15.77 3.97
N ILE A 81 4.14 15.25 2.83
CA ILE A 81 4.99 14.66 1.82
C ILE A 81 5.61 15.72 0.90
N PRO A 82 6.86 15.54 0.43
CA PRO A 82 7.45 16.39 -0.60
C PRO A 82 6.69 16.17 -1.92
N GLY A 83 5.98 17.19 -2.38
CA GLY A 83 5.11 17.08 -3.54
C GLY A 83 5.79 17.38 -4.87
N LEU A 84 6.68 18.37 -4.89
CA LEU A 84 7.34 18.86 -6.09
C LEU A 84 8.68 19.49 -5.72
N GLU A 85 9.67 19.30 -6.58
CA GLU A 85 10.92 20.07 -6.59
C GLU A 85 10.93 21.03 -7.77
N TYR A 86 11.48 22.23 -7.58
CA TYR A 86 11.50 23.24 -8.64
C TYR A 86 12.71 24.16 -8.58
N LEU A 87 12.99 24.75 -9.73
CA LEU A 87 14.01 25.79 -9.97
C LEU A 87 13.37 26.96 -10.70
N GLU A 88 13.52 28.15 -10.16
CA GLU A 88 13.27 29.40 -10.88
C GLU A 88 14.55 29.81 -11.61
N TRP A 89 14.51 29.77 -12.96
CA TRP A 89 15.65 30.12 -13.79
C TRP A 89 15.29 31.28 -14.71
N GLY A 90 15.63 32.51 -14.31
CA GLY A 90 15.20 33.73 -15.01
C GLY A 90 13.68 33.83 -15.01
N GLU A 91 13.09 33.88 -16.20
CA GLU A 91 11.62 33.94 -16.38
C GLU A 91 10.99 32.55 -16.57
N LEU A 92 11.69 31.46 -16.23
CA LEU A 92 11.23 30.09 -16.43
C LEU A 92 11.07 29.36 -15.10
N LEU A 93 10.10 28.46 -15.00
CA LEU A 93 9.95 27.50 -13.91
C LEU A 93 10.26 26.10 -14.42
N ILE A 94 11.29 25.47 -13.87
CA ILE A 94 11.61 24.07 -14.16
C ILE A 94 11.14 23.25 -12.95
N ILE A 95 10.36 22.19 -13.21
CA ILE A 95 9.79 21.32 -12.19
C ILE A 95 10.26 19.89 -12.35
N ARG A 96 10.40 19.20 -11.23
CA ARG A 96 10.77 17.79 -11.12
C ARG A 96 9.87 17.07 -10.13
N GLY A 97 9.40 15.88 -10.50
CA GLY A 97 8.57 15.04 -9.62
C GLY A 97 9.38 14.42 -8.49
N THR A 98 8.71 14.15 -7.37
CA THR A 98 9.24 13.48 -6.18
C THR A 98 8.70 12.06 -6.01
N GLY A 99 7.80 11.63 -6.89
CA GLY A 99 7.00 10.44 -6.72
C GLY A 99 5.69 10.67 -5.96
N ASP A 100 5.32 11.92 -5.63
CA ASP A 100 4.05 12.23 -4.95
C ASP A 100 2.83 11.79 -5.77
N PRO A 101 1.99 10.86 -5.25
CA PRO A 101 0.80 10.41 -5.96
C PRO A 101 -0.42 11.32 -5.78
N SER A 102 -0.32 12.39 -4.99
CA SER A 102 -1.49 13.15 -4.53
C SER A 102 -2.00 14.16 -5.55
N LEU A 103 -1.20 14.53 -6.57
CA LEU A 103 -1.59 15.56 -7.51
C LEU A 103 -2.83 15.16 -8.31
N LEU A 104 -3.95 15.84 -8.00
CA LEU A 104 -5.27 15.59 -8.62
C LEU A 104 -5.78 14.16 -8.44
N HIS A 105 -5.27 13.43 -7.47
CA HIS A 105 -5.73 12.08 -7.18
C HIS A 105 -7.19 12.11 -6.70
N PRO A 106 -8.10 11.29 -7.29
CA PRO A 106 -9.55 11.40 -7.05
C PRO A 106 -9.98 11.09 -5.61
N ASP A 107 -9.15 10.38 -4.84
CA ASP A 107 -9.49 9.88 -3.50
C ASP A 107 -8.54 10.38 -2.40
N LEU A 108 -7.67 11.34 -2.72
CA LEU A 108 -6.79 12.00 -1.75
C LEU A 108 -7.20 13.46 -1.55
N PRO A 109 -6.79 14.11 -0.45
CA PRO A 109 -7.01 15.53 -0.25
C PRO A 109 -6.40 16.38 -1.37
N HIS A 110 -6.90 17.60 -1.53
CA HIS A 110 -6.38 18.57 -2.48
C HIS A 110 -4.89 18.84 -2.25
N SER A 111 -4.11 18.71 -3.32
CA SER A 111 -2.65 18.90 -3.28
C SER A 111 -2.27 20.37 -3.42
N LYS A 112 -1.44 20.87 -2.51
CA LYS A 112 -0.86 22.22 -2.59
C LYS A 112 0.00 22.43 -3.84
N VAL A 113 0.52 21.34 -4.43
CA VAL A 113 1.25 21.39 -5.71
C VAL A 113 0.38 21.94 -6.84
N PHE A 114 -0.91 21.57 -6.85
CA PHE A 114 -1.84 22.09 -7.85
C PHE A 114 -1.97 23.63 -7.75
N ASP A 115 -2.18 24.16 -6.55
CA ASP A 115 -2.32 25.58 -6.31
C ASP A 115 -1.03 26.35 -6.67
N PHE A 116 0.12 25.79 -6.29
CA PHE A 116 1.41 26.33 -6.64
C PHE A 116 1.56 26.45 -8.16
N LEU A 117 1.36 25.36 -8.92
CA LEU A 117 1.50 25.37 -10.37
C LEU A 117 0.45 26.29 -11.05
N LYS A 118 -0.77 26.33 -10.51
CA LYS A 118 -1.83 27.19 -11.03
C LYS A 118 -1.52 28.69 -10.85
N SER A 119 -0.89 29.07 -9.76
CA SER A 119 -0.53 30.46 -9.45
C SER A 119 0.62 31.02 -10.33
N ARG A 120 1.45 30.14 -10.89
CA ARG A 120 2.64 30.53 -11.68
C ARG A 120 2.23 31.15 -13.02
N LYS A 121 2.96 32.19 -13.45
CA LYS A 121 2.69 32.90 -14.72
C LYS A 121 3.75 32.62 -15.77
N GLU A 122 4.93 32.26 -15.35
CA GLU A 122 6.06 31.91 -16.20
C GLU A 122 5.83 30.58 -16.95
N PRO A 123 6.50 30.36 -18.09
CA PRO A 123 6.53 29.07 -18.77
C PRO A 123 7.07 27.98 -17.88
N ILE A 124 6.37 26.84 -17.84
CA ILE A 124 6.69 25.70 -17.00
C ILE A 124 7.33 24.60 -17.84
N PHE A 125 8.45 24.08 -17.36
CA PHE A 125 9.18 22.97 -17.97
C PHE A 125 9.25 21.80 -16.97
N PHE A 126 8.84 20.62 -17.41
CA PHE A 126 8.96 19.38 -16.63
C PHE A 126 10.17 18.57 -17.08
N THR A 127 11.00 18.14 -16.12
CA THR A 127 12.09 17.18 -16.35
C THR A 127 11.88 15.90 -15.53
N PRO A 128 11.89 14.73 -16.18
CA PRO A 128 11.84 13.43 -15.48
C PRO A 128 13.22 12.88 -15.13
N PHE A 129 14.30 13.64 -15.27
CA PHE A 129 15.69 13.16 -15.28
C PHE A 129 16.12 12.39 -14.02
N ASN A 130 15.46 12.59 -12.87
CA ASN A 130 15.74 11.85 -11.64
C ASN A 130 15.05 10.48 -11.55
N PHE A 131 14.28 10.08 -12.58
CA PHE A 131 13.51 8.83 -12.57
C PHE A 131 14.29 7.71 -13.26
N GLU A 132 14.68 6.72 -12.50
CA GLU A 132 15.43 5.54 -12.96
C GLU A 132 14.64 4.24 -12.75
N ASN A 133 13.32 4.32 -12.66
CA ASN A 133 12.47 3.18 -12.39
C ASN A 133 11.81 2.63 -13.67
N LYS A 134 11.28 1.43 -13.57
CA LYS A 134 10.39 0.86 -14.59
C LYS A 134 8.94 1.18 -14.23
N ARG A 135 8.07 1.23 -15.25
CA ARG A 135 6.63 1.47 -15.07
C ARG A 135 5.92 0.38 -14.24
N PHE A 136 6.43 -0.87 -14.28
CA PHE A 136 5.93 -2.02 -13.54
C PHE A 136 7.03 -2.65 -12.69
N GLY A 137 6.65 -3.19 -11.54
CA GLY A 137 7.55 -3.93 -10.67
C GLY A 137 7.92 -5.31 -11.20
N PRO A 138 8.99 -5.93 -10.65
CA PRO A 138 9.47 -7.23 -11.08
C PRO A 138 8.46 -8.33 -10.74
N GLY A 139 8.14 -9.19 -11.70
CA GLY A 139 7.21 -10.31 -11.52
C GLY A 139 5.73 -9.93 -11.47
N TRP A 140 5.37 -8.69 -11.87
CA TRP A 140 3.99 -8.33 -12.11
C TRP A 140 3.47 -9.02 -13.37
N ALA A 141 2.22 -9.49 -13.35
CA ALA A 141 1.61 -10.10 -14.52
C ALA A 141 1.35 -9.04 -15.60
N TRP A 142 1.86 -9.25 -16.80
CA TRP A 142 1.66 -8.34 -17.91
C TRP A 142 0.17 -8.20 -18.31
N SER A 143 -0.61 -9.25 -18.10
CA SER A 143 -2.05 -9.29 -18.39
C SER A 143 -2.88 -8.36 -17.50
N ASP A 144 -2.34 -7.94 -16.35
CA ASP A 144 -3.07 -7.14 -15.38
C ASP A 144 -2.99 -5.62 -15.68
N TYR A 145 -2.43 -5.24 -16.83
CA TYR A 145 -2.24 -3.83 -17.21
C TYR A 145 -3.53 -2.99 -17.24
N ASN A 146 -4.68 -3.62 -17.34
CA ASN A 146 -6.01 -2.99 -17.35
C ASN A 146 -6.68 -3.00 -15.96
N ASP A 147 -6.13 -3.70 -14.99
CA ASP A 147 -6.70 -3.82 -13.66
C ASP A 147 -6.32 -2.62 -12.78
N TYR A 148 -7.30 -2.07 -12.07
CA TYR A 148 -7.18 -0.88 -11.24
C TYR A 148 -5.98 -0.88 -10.27
N TYR A 149 -5.55 -2.08 -9.85
CA TYR A 149 -4.46 -2.26 -8.89
C TYR A 149 -3.06 -2.24 -9.53
N GLN A 150 -2.95 -2.11 -10.86
CA GLN A 150 -1.66 -2.11 -11.59
C GLN A 150 -1.44 -0.80 -12.36
N ALA A 151 -1.73 0.35 -11.74
CA ALA A 151 -1.38 1.65 -12.29
C ALA A 151 0.15 1.78 -12.45
N GLU A 152 0.58 2.43 -13.54
CA GLU A 152 2.00 2.59 -13.87
C GLU A 152 2.70 3.53 -12.88
N VAL A 153 3.94 3.18 -12.50
CA VAL A 153 4.80 3.99 -11.62
C VAL A 153 5.47 5.10 -12.43
N THR A 154 5.39 6.34 -11.95
CA THR A 154 5.94 7.52 -12.64
C THR A 154 6.59 8.50 -11.67
N PRO A 155 7.49 9.39 -12.15
CA PRO A 155 8.11 10.39 -11.27
C PRO A 155 7.12 11.44 -10.77
N MET A 156 6.05 11.69 -11.50
CA MET A 156 5.03 12.69 -11.19
C MET A 156 3.65 12.17 -11.60
N PRO A 157 3.01 11.34 -10.75
CA PRO A 157 1.66 10.88 -11.01
C PRO A 157 0.65 12.03 -11.07
N VAL A 158 -0.30 11.92 -12.00
CA VAL A 158 -1.39 12.88 -12.16
C VAL A 158 -2.71 12.11 -12.25
N HIS A 159 -3.72 12.51 -11.48
CA HIS A 159 -5.00 11.80 -11.39
C HIS A 159 -4.88 10.33 -10.97
N GLY A 160 -3.87 9.98 -10.16
CA GLY A 160 -3.62 8.59 -9.76
C GLY A 160 -3.16 7.66 -10.90
N ASN A 161 -2.74 8.22 -12.04
CA ASN A 161 -2.38 7.48 -13.27
C ASN A 161 -3.51 6.57 -13.78
N ILE A 162 -4.76 6.96 -13.55
CA ILE A 162 -5.97 6.24 -13.97
C ILE A 162 -6.93 7.15 -14.76
N ALA A 163 -7.77 6.52 -15.56
CA ALA A 163 -9.01 7.08 -16.07
C ALA A 163 -10.17 6.44 -15.29
N ARG A 164 -10.94 7.25 -14.54
CA ARG A 164 -12.10 6.79 -13.76
C ARG A 164 -13.37 6.94 -14.56
N PHE A 165 -14.03 5.83 -14.85
CA PHE A 165 -15.30 5.76 -15.55
C PHE A 165 -16.43 5.54 -14.56
N LYS A 166 -17.44 6.41 -14.57
CA LYS A 166 -18.64 6.29 -13.73
C LYS A 166 -19.89 6.20 -14.59
N ALA A 167 -20.85 5.37 -14.19
CA ALA A 167 -22.15 5.33 -14.83
C ALA A 167 -22.83 6.72 -14.75
N GLY A 168 -23.34 7.19 -15.88
CA GLY A 168 -24.03 8.49 -15.98
C GLY A 168 -25.56 8.32 -15.96
N ASN A 169 -26.29 9.28 -15.40
CA ASN A 169 -27.74 9.37 -15.55
C ASN A 169 -28.08 9.79 -16.97
N GLY A 170 -28.49 8.84 -17.83
CA GLY A 170 -28.90 9.09 -19.21
C GLY A 170 -27.77 9.23 -20.23
N ALA A 171 -26.51 9.19 -19.80
CA ALA A 171 -25.32 9.08 -20.66
C ALA A 171 -24.60 7.77 -20.37
N PRO A 172 -23.83 7.20 -21.33
CA PRO A 172 -23.19 5.90 -21.10
C PRO A 172 -22.22 5.91 -19.93
N PHE A 173 -21.47 7.00 -19.71
CA PHE A 173 -20.56 7.17 -18.57
C PHE A 173 -20.00 8.60 -18.52
N HIS A 174 -19.49 8.98 -17.33
CA HIS A 174 -18.57 10.10 -17.14
C HIS A 174 -17.14 9.57 -17.00
N VAL A 175 -16.17 10.23 -17.60
CA VAL A 175 -14.76 9.92 -17.43
C VAL A 175 -14.03 11.07 -16.73
N SER A 176 -13.20 10.75 -15.77
CA SER A 176 -12.33 11.71 -15.05
C SER A 176 -10.87 11.27 -15.14
N PRO A 177 -9.93 12.15 -15.52
CA PRO A 177 -10.17 13.50 -16.04
C PRO A 177 -10.91 13.49 -17.39
N ALA A 178 -11.62 14.60 -17.68
CA ALA A 178 -12.39 14.76 -18.92
C ALA A 178 -11.52 14.68 -20.19
N TYR A 179 -10.21 14.85 -20.05
CA TYR A 179 -9.20 14.66 -21.11
C TYR A 179 -9.40 13.32 -21.85
N TRP A 180 -9.73 12.22 -21.12
CA TRP A 180 -9.89 10.90 -21.70
C TRP A 180 -11.20 10.67 -22.44
N LYS A 181 -12.14 11.62 -22.41
CA LYS A 181 -13.44 11.48 -23.08
C LYS A 181 -13.31 11.21 -24.58
N ASN A 182 -12.34 11.86 -25.23
CA ASN A 182 -12.10 11.75 -26.68
C ASN A 182 -11.37 10.44 -27.07
N TYR A 183 -10.88 9.69 -26.09
CA TYR A 183 -10.18 8.42 -26.28
C TYR A 183 -11.07 7.21 -25.96
N ALA A 184 -12.34 7.44 -25.61
CA ALA A 184 -13.30 6.40 -25.35
C ALA A 184 -14.03 6.02 -26.63
N VAL A 185 -14.01 4.73 -27.00
CA VAL A 185 -14.53 4.18 -28.25
C VAL A 185 -15.63 3.16 -27.96
N LEU A 186 -16.74 3.27 -28.66
CA LEU A 186 -17.82 2.29 -28.57
C LEU A 186 -17.39 0.98 -29.22
N ASP A 187 -17.41 -0.08 -28.42
CA ASP A 187 -17.20 -1.46 -28.85
C ASP A 187 -18.27 -2.34 -28.19
N THR A 188 -19.24 -2.81 -28.97
CA THR A 188 -20.37 -3.59 -28.46
C THR A 188 -19.97 -4.96 -27.90
N MET A 189 -18.76 -5.43 -28.18
CA MET A 189 -18.21 -6.69 -27.69
C MET A 189 -17.37 -6.52 -26.40
N ALA A 190 -17.06 -5.29 -26.01
CA ALA A 190 -16.27 -5.04 -24.80
C ALA A 190 -17.03 -5.46 -23.53
N SER A 191 -16.32 -6.14 -22.62
CA SER A 191 -16.79 -6.47 -21.27
C SER A 191 -16.24 -5.48 -20.27
N GLY A 192 -17.02 -4.48 -19.88
CA GLY A 192 -16.56 -3.35 -19.06
C GLY A 192 -15.78 -2.32 -19.89
N ILE A 193 -14.90 -1.59 -19.22
CA ILE A 193 -13.99 -0.65 -19.88
C ILE A 193 -12.62 -1.33 -20.04
N GLN A 194 -12.14 -1.43 -21.27
CA GLN A 194 -10.88 -2.08 -21.60
C GLN A 194 -9.99 -1.10 -22.35
N ARG A 195 -8.80 -0.82 -21.82
CA ARG A 195 -7.79 -0.04 -22.52
C ARG A 195 -6.97 -0.94 -23.45
N GLU A 196 -6.59 -0.43 -24.60
CA GLU A 196 -5.57 -1.10 -25.42
C GLU A 196 -4.24 -1.20 -24.68
N GLU A 197 -3.49 -2.29 -24.88
CA GLU A 197 -2.25 -2.54 -24.15
C GLU A 197 -1.20 -1.43 -24.33
N PHE A 198 -1.03 -0.95 -25.57
CA PHE A 198 0.02 -0.01 -25.93
C PHE A 198 -0.46 1.42 -26.15
N GLN A 199 -1.77 1.68 -26.11
CA GLN A 199 -2.38 2.97 -26.36
C GLN A 199 -3.42 3.32 -25.30
N ASN A 200 -3.69 4.62 -25.13
CA ASN A 200 -4.76 5.11 -24.25
C ASN A 200 -6.08 5.22 -25.01
N VAL A 201 -6.52 4.13 -25.64
CA VAL A 201 -7.84 3.99 -26.27
C VAL A 201 -8.67 3.06 -25.37
N PHE A 202 -9.84 3.53 -24.94
CA PHE A 202 -10.69 2.83 -23.98
C PHE A 202 -11.95 2.33 -24.68
N HIS A 203 -12.02 1.01 -24.91
CA HIS A 203 -13.18 0.35 -25.47
C HIS A 203 -14.25 0.16 -24.40
N HIS A 204 -15.50 0.47 -24.73
CA HIS A 204 -16.64 0.31 -23.83
C HIS A 204 -17.90 -0.13 -24.55
N SER A 205 -18.73 -0.93 -23.88
CA SER A 205 -20.08 -1.27 -24.35
C SER A 205 -21.11 -0.39 -23.65
N LYS A 206 -22.12 0.10 -24.40
CA LYS A 206 -23.29 0.77 -23.81
C LYS A 206 -24.05 -0.12 -22.81
N LEU A 207 -23.96 -1.44 -22.98
CA LEU A 207 -24.64 -2.44 -22.14
C LEU A 207 -23.85 -2.82 -20.88
N ALA A 208 -22.56 -2.46 -20.80
CA ALA A 208 -21.64 -2.99 -19.81
C ALA A 208 -21.46 -2.11 -18.56
N VAL A 209 -22.10 -0.93 -18.50
CA VAL A 209 -22.01 -0.04 -17.33
C VAL A 209 -23.30 -0.10 -16.55
N PRO A 210 -23.47 -1.04 -15.60
CA PRO A 210 -24.62 -1.06 -14.69
C PRO A 210 -24.75 0.27 -13.96
N GLN A 211 -25.96 0.68 -13.68
CA GLN A 211 -26.22 1.89 -12.90
C GLN A 211 -25.47 1.81 -11.54
N GLY A 212 -24.63 2.81 -11.25
CA GLY A 212 -23.79 2.83 -10.04
C GLY A 212 -22.39 2.20 -10.20
N LEU A 213 -22.02 1.68 -11.37
CA LEU A 213 -20.65 1.19 -11.59
C LEU A 213 -19.66 2.35 -11.64
N GLU A 214 -18.54 2.17 -10.91
CA GLU A 214 -17.32 2.95 -11.02
C GLU A 214 -16.16 2.00 -11.36
N GLN A 215 -15.42 2.30 -12.43
CA GLN A 215 -14.26 1.51 -12.84
C GLN A 215 -13.07 2.42 -13.06
N ASP A 216 -11.98 2.14 -12.36
CA ASP A 216 -10.69 2.76 -12.58
C ASP A 216 -9.87 1.92 -13.57
N VAL A 217 -9.40 2.55 -14.63
CA VAL A 217 -8.58 1.90 -15.65
C VAL A 217 -7.22 2.59 -15.68
N PRO A 218 -6.11 1.83 -15.45
CA PRO A 218 -4.76 2.39 -15.54
C PRO A 218 -4.48 3.01 -16.90
N VAL A 219 -3.83 4.16 -16.88
CA VAL A 219 -3.39 4.87 -18.08
C VAL A 219 -1.97 4.46 -18.45
N ARG A 220 -1.71 4.28 -19.74
CA ARG A 220 -0.36 4.14 -20.28
C ARG A 220 0.36 5.48 -20.13
N MET A 221 1.18 5.60 -19.10
CA MET A 221 1.88 6.82 -18.75
C MET A 221 3.21 6.95 -19.52
N THR A 222 3.45 8.14 -20.04
CA THR A 222 4.74 8.61 -20.53
C THR A 222 4.95 10.03 -20.02
N ASP A 223 6.19 10.53 -20.08
CA ASP A 223 6.48 11.92 -19.70
C ASP A 223 5.65 12.90 -20.54
N LEU A 224 5.40 12.57 -21.81
CA LEU A 224 4.55 13.37 -22.69
C LEU A 224 3.07 13.35 -22.21
N VAL A 225 2.54 12.21 -21.80
CA VAL A 225 1.18 12.11 -21.25
C VAL A 225 1.08 12.92 -19.94
N THR A 226 2.11 12.87 -19.10
CA THR A 226 2.16 13.67 -17.87
C THR A 226 2.03 15.17 -18.18
N VAL A 227 2.83 15.71 -19.10
CA VAL A 227 2.76 17.15 -19.45
C VAL A 227 1.44 17.50 -20.16
N GLN A 228 0.86 16.60 -20.96
CA GLN A 228 -0.44 16.81 -21.60
C GLN A 228 -1.57 16.91 -20.58
N LEU A 229 -1.61 16.00 -19.60
CA LEU A 229 -2.60 16.01 -18.51
C LEU A 229 -2.48 17.25 -17.63
N LEU A 230 -1.25 17.64 -17.29
CA LEU A 230 -0.98 18.87 -16.55
C LEU A 230 -1.39 20.11 -17.34
N SER A 231 -1.03 20.19 -18.62
CA SER A 231 -1.40 21.30 -19.50
C SER A 231 -2.91 21.43 -19.66
N ASP A 232 -3.62 20.31 -19.87
CA ASP A 232 -5.08 20.31 -19.96
C ASP A 232 -5.71 20.77 -18.65
N THR A 233 -5.25 20.26 -17.50
CA THR A 233 -5.86 20.59 -16.21
C THR A 233 -5.56 22.02 -15.76
N LEU A 234 -4.33 22.49 -15.94
CA LEU A 234 -3.92 23.84 -15.54
C LEU A 234 -4.34 24.91 -16.55
N LYS A 235 -4.72 24.50 -17.78
CA LYS A 235 -4.97 25.38 -18.94
C LYS A 235 -3.78 26.29 -19.26
N LYS A 236 -2.59 25.68 -19.19
CA LYS A 236 -1.27 26.30 -19.46
C LYS A 236 -0.42 25.33 -20.26
N GLU A 237 0.42 25.85 -21.13
CA GLU A 237 1.42 25.03 -21.81
C GLU A 237 2.50 24.61 -20.81
N ILE A 238 2.72 23.30 -20.68
CA ILE A 238 3.86 22.72 -19.96
C ILE A 238 4.73 21.98 -20.98
N LYS A 239 6.02 22.25 -20.97
CA LYS A 239 6.97 21.67 -21.92
C LYS A 239 7.80 20.59 -21.28
N LEU A 240 8.00 19.50 -22.01
CA LEU A 240 8.93 18.44 -21.60
C LEU A 240 10.35 18.84 -21.97
N ILE A 241 11.27 18.71 -21.01
CA ILE A 241 12.72 18.83 -21.24
C ILE A 241 13.42 17.61 -20.61
N ASN A 242 14.60 17.30 -21.08
CA ASN A 242 15.38 16.20 -20.53
C ASN A 242 16.78 16.70 -20.14
N ILE A 243 16.84 17.39 -19.02
CA ILE A 243 18.08 17.95 -18.46
C ILE A 243 18.27 17.51 -17.02
N PRO A 244 19.50 17.21 -16.59
CA PRO A 244 19.80 17.02 -15.17
C PRO A 244 19.67 18.36 -14.43
N LEU A 245 19.33 18.28 -13.14
CA LEU A 245 19.34 19.42 -12.24
C LEU A 245 20.26 19.07 -11.07
N ASP A 246 21.56 19.28 -11.25
CA ASP A 246 22.61 18.94 -10.27
C ASP A 246 22.87 20.12 -9.30
N ILE A 247 21.80 20.79 -8.91
CA ILE A 247 21.79 21.93 -8.01
C ILE A 247 20.72 21.72 -6.92
N GLU A 248 20.84 22.45 -5.83
CA GLU A 248 19.81 22.45 -4.80
C GLU A 248 18.50 23.04 -5.32
N LEU A 249 17.42 22.28 -5.19
CA LEU A 249 16.09 22.65 -5.66
C LEU A 249 15.21 23.10 -4.48
N GLN A 250 14.32 24.03 -4.74
CA GLN A 250 13.24 24.37 -3.83
C GLN A 250 12.18 23.27 -3.83
N LYS A 251 11.40 23.19 -2.72
CA LYS A 251 10.40 22.13 -2.56
C LYS A 251 9.02 22.71 -2.21
N VAL A 252 8.00 22.11 -2.77
CA VAL A 252 6.61 22.33 -2.37
C VAL A 252 6.11 21.07 -1.68
N ASN A 253 5.72 21.17 -0.42
CA ASN A 253 5.04 20.08 0.28
C ASN A 253 3.59 19.98 -0.21
N SER A 254 3.08 18.76 -0.29
CA SER A 254 1.76 18.44 -0.82
C SER A 254 0.72 18.25 0.30
N ILE A 255 0.31 17.03 0.55
CA ILE A 255 -0.70 16.65 1.53
C ILE A 255 -0.08 16.13 2.83
N PRO A 256 -0.86 16.03 3.94
CA PRO A 256 -0.40 15.35 5.13
C PRO A 256 -0.03 13.88 4.85
N SER A 257 1.11 13.41 5.39
CA SER A 257 1.59 12.04 5.22
C SER A 257 0.58 11.00 5.72
N ASP A 258 -0.17 11.32 6.78
CA ASP A 258 -1.20 10.44 7.34
C ASP A 258 -2.34 10.16 6.35
N SER A 259 -2.70 11.12 5.51
CA SER A 259 -3.73 10.93 4.47
C SER A 259 -3.30 9.87 3.46
N LEU A 260 -2.02 9.91 3.07
CA LEU A 260 -1.42 8.93 2.17
C LEU A 260 -1.39 7.54 2.81
N TYR A 261 -0.90 7.44 4.05
CA TYR A 261 -0.84 6.17 4.79
C TYR A 261 -2.22 5.57 5.00
N THR A 262 -3.20 6.38 5.39
CA THR A 262 -4.56 5.91 5.63
C THR A 262 -5.18 5.34 4.37
N ARG A 263 -5.09 6.04 3.24
CA ARG A 263 -5.61 5.54 1.95
C ARG A 263 -4.93 4.23 1.57
N MET A 264 -3.59 4.18 1.60
CA MET A 264 -2.82 2.98 1.29
C MET A 264 -3.23 1.77 2.12
N MET A 265 -3.42 1.95 3.43
CA MET A 265 -3.74 0.84 4.33
C MET A 265 -5.20 0.42 4.26
N GLN A 266 -6.15 1.37 4.27
CA GLN A 266 -7.59 1.10 4.34
C GLN A 266 -8.10 0.35 3.11
N VAL A 267 -7.75 0.79 1.91
CA VAL A 267 -8.20 0.17 0.66
C VAL A 267 -7.12 -0.70 -0.01
N SER A 268 -5.95 -0.80 0.61
CA SER A 268 -4.82 -1.57 0.06
C SER A 268 -4.32 -1.05 -1.29
N ASP A 269 -4.22 0.28 -1.42
CA ASP A 269 -3.83 0.94 -2.66
C ASP A 269 -2.40 0.58 -3.07
N ASN A 270 -2.24 -0.05 -4.25
CA ASN A 270 -0.93 -0.49 -4.74
C ASN A 270 -0.11 0.68 -5.28
N MET A 271 -0.76 1.57 -6.03
CA MET A 271 -0.08 2.70 -6.65
C MET A 271 0.56 3.60 -5.58
N ILE A 272 -0.19 3.92 -4.52
CA ILE A 272 0.33 4.70 -3.39
C ILE A 272 1.51 3.99 -2.74
N ALA A 273 1.46 2.67 -2.59
CA ALA A 273 2.54 1.90 -1.97
C ALA A 273 3.84 1.92 -2.79
N GLU A 274 3.73 1.84 -4.12
CA GLU A 274 4.90 1.96 -5.01
C GLU A 274 5.48 3.38 -4.99
N GLN A 275 4.61 4.38 -5.09
CA GLN A 275 5.01 5.78 -5.06
C GLN A 275 5.62 6.19 -3.71
N LEU A 276 5.19 5.57 -2.60
CA LEU A 276 5.77 5.81 -1.29
C LEU A 276 7.25 5.42 -1.21
N LEU A 277 7.69 4.41 -1.97
CA LEU A 277 9.11 4.08 -2.10
C LEU A 277 9.88 5.13 -2.91
N LEU A 278 9.24 5.72 -3.92
CA LEU A 278 9.86 6.85 -4.65
C LEU A 278 9.94 8.10 -3.78
N LEU A 279 8.90 8.39 -2.99
CA LEU A 279 8.93 9.46 -1.98
C LEU A 279 10.04 9.24 -0.95
N TYR A 280 10.20 7.99 -0.50
CA TYR A 280 11.32 7.61 0.38
C TYR A 280 12.68 7.88 -0.28
N ALA A 281 12.83 7.49 -1.55
CA ALA A 281 14.05 7.77 -2.32
C ALA A 281 14.32 9.29 -2.42
N SER A 282 13.31 10.05 -2.83
CA SER A 282 13.41 11.52 -2.94
C SER A 282 13.81 12.19 -1.62
N ALA A 283 13.19 11.77 -0.51
CA ALA A 283 13.48 12.31 0.82
C ALA A 283 14.91 12.00 1.31
N ASN A 284 15.54 10.93 0.79
CA ASN A 284 16.91 10.54 1.12
C ASN A 284 17.94 10.96 0.03
N GLY A 285 17.55 11.82 -0.94
CA GLY A 285 18.44 12.29 -1.99
C GLY A 285 18.86 11.21 -2.99
N LEU A 286 18.11 10.11 -3.09
CA LEU A 286 18.35 9.03 -4.03
C LEU A 286 17.60 9.29 -5.34
N PRO A 287 18.05 8.72 -6.47
CA PRO A 287 17.22 8.67 -7.66
C PRO A 287 15.88 7.98 -7.38
N LEU A 288 14.83 8.38 -8.08
CA LEU A 288 13.51 7.76 -7.97
C LEU A 288 13.55 6.34 -8.54
N ASN A 289 13.98 5.40 -7.72
CA ASN A 289 14.18 4.00 -8.08
C ASN A 289 13.77 3.09 -6.90
N THR A 290 12.84 2.20 -7.14
CA THR A 290 12.28 1.29 -6.12
C THR A 290 13.35 0.36 -5.52
N GLU A 291 14.25 -0.19 -6.34
CA GLU A 291 15.30 -1.11 -5.86
C GLU A 291 16.31 -0.38 -4.96
N LYS A 292 16.75 0.84 -5.37
CA LYS A 292 17.64 1.67 -4.56
C LYS A 292 16.98 2.08 -3.25
N ALA A 293 15.70 2.46 -3.28
CA ALA A 293 14.90 2.79 -2.09
C ALA A 293 14.83 1.61 -1.12
N ILE A 294 14.50 0.42 -1.61
CA ILE A 294 14.40 -0.82 -0.83
C ILE A 294 15.76 -1.18 -0.21
N THR A 295 16.83 -1.15 -1.01
CA THR A 295 18.18 -1.46 -0.53
C THR A 295 18.57 -0.51 0.60
N HIS A 296 18.38 0.79 0.41
CA HIS A 296 18.68 1.80 1.40
C HIS A 296 17.83 1.61 2.68
N ALA A 297 16.52 1.32 2.55
CA ALA A 297 15.64 1.08 3.70
C ALA A 297 16.05 -0.15 4.50
N ILE A 298 16.44 -1.25 3.84
CA ILE A 298 16.94 -2.46 4.51
C ILE A 298 18.24 -2.14 5.27
N GLU A 299 19.18 -1.45 4.63
CA GLU A 299 20.48 -1.16 5.21
C GLU A 299 20.44 -0.17 6.37
N HIS A 300 19.51 0.75 6.41
CA HIS A 300 19.47 1.80 7.42
C HIS A 300 18.43 1.55 8.53
N HIS A 301 17.36 0.80 8.25
CA HIS A 301 16.23 0.70 9.16
C HIS A 301 15.80 -0.73 9.53
N LEU A 302 16.27 -1.75 8.79
CA LEU A 302 15.73 -3.12 8.91
C LEU A 302 16.82 -4.20 9.11
N LYS A 303 18.07 -3.81 9.39
CA LYS A 303 19.18 -4.78 9.65
C LYS A 303 18.94 -5.68 10.86
N ASP A 304 18.16 -5.23 11.81
CA ASP A 304 17.87 -5.89 13.08
C ASP A 304 16.63 -6.77 13.05
N LEU A 305 16.00 -6.95 11.89
CA LEU A 305 14.93 -7.93 11.74
C LEU A 305 15.47 -9.35 11.93
N PRO A 306 14.70 -10.27 12.54
CA PRO A 306 15.12 -11.66 12.76
C PRO A 306 15.58 -12.38 11.50
N ASP A 307 14.92 -12.12 10.37
CA ASP A 307 15.28 -12.65 9.06
C ASP A 307 15.31 -11.53 8.03
N ARG A 308 16.29 -11.57 7.13
CA ARG A 308 16.43 -10.57 6.09
C ARG A 308 15.25 -10.65 5.12
N PRO A 309 14.49 -9.57 4.90
CA PRO A 309 13.38 -9.57 3.95
C PRO A 309 13.91 -9.68 2.52
N ILE A 310 13.27 -10.52 1.69
CA ILE A 310 13.42 -10.47 0.24
C ILE A 310 12.31 -9.55 -0.26
N TRP A 311 12.64 -8.27 -0.41
CA TRP A 311 11.71 -7.21 -0.73
C TRP A 311 11.93 -6.71 -2.16
N LYS A 312 10.88 -6.65 -3.00
CA LYS A 312 10.97 -6.42 -4.44
C LYS A 312 10.13 -5.26 -4.97
N ASP A 313 9.00 -4.95 -4.31
CA ASP A 313 8.10 -3.85 -4.69
C ASP A 313 7.42 -3.23 -3.46
N GLY A 314 6.76 -2.11 -3.63
CA GLY A 314 6.09 -1.42 -2.53
C GLY A 314 4.75 -2.04 -2.13
N SER A 315 4.04 -2.62 -3.07
CA SER A 315 2.64 -3.03 -2.92
C SER A 315 2.44 -4.48 -2.47
N GLY A 316 3.40 -5.36 -2.81
CA GLY A 316 3.27 -6.81 -2.65
C GLY A 316 2.55 -7.49 -3.81
N LEU A 317 2.44 -6.83 -4.95
CA LEU A 317 1.94 -7.45 -6.18
C LEU A 317 2.93 -8.48 -6.73
N SER A 318 4.22 -8.21 -6.55
CA SER A 318 5.29 -9.15 -6.86
C SER A 318 5.24 -10.39 -5.98
N ARG A 319 5.13 -11.58 -6.60
CA ARG A 319 5.26 -12.87 -5.89
C ARG A 319 6.70 -13.18 -5.47
N TYR A 320 7.67 -12.36 -5.89
CA TYR A 320 9.07 -12.50 -5.51
C TYR A 320 9.38 -11.89 -4.14
N ASN A 321 8.44 -11.19 -3.52
CA ASN A 321 8.55 -10.79 -2.12
C ASN A 321 8.44 -12.03 -1.23
N LEU A 322 9.37 -12.17 -0.27
CA LEU A 322 9.35 -13.26 0.72
C LEU A 322 9.71 -12.71 2.09
N PHE A 323 8.81 -12.88 3.07
CA PHE A 323 8.99 -12.46 4.46
C PHE A 323 8.64 -13.58 5.41
N THR A 324 9.20 -13.55 6.61
CA THR A 324 8.86 -14.49 7.67
C THR A 324 7.83 -13.86 8.63
N PRO A 325 6.91 -14.63 9.23
CA PRO A 325 5.96 -14.11 10.21
C PRO A 325 6.63 -13.36 11.37
N ARG A 326 7.75 -13.86 11.89
CA ARG A 326 8.47 -13.22 13.00
C ARG A 326 9.13 -11.89 12.58
N SER A 327 9.61 -11.75 11.35
CA SER A 327 10.12 -10.47 10.84
C SER A 327 9.00 -9.44 10.63
N ILE A 328 7.79 -9.88 10.22
CA ILE A 328 6.63 -8.99 10.14
C ILE A 328 6.21 -8.52 11.54
N VAL A 329 6.21 -9.39 12.55
CA VAL A 329 5.92 -9.00 13.93
C VAL A 329 6.95 -8.00 14.45
N ALA A 330 8.24 -8.24 14.25
CA ALA A 330 9.30 -7.30 14.63
C ALA A 330 9.12 -5.93 13.92
N LEU A 331 8.76 -5.93 12.65
CA LEU A 331 8.44 -4.70 11.91
C LEU A 331 7.22 -3.97 12.51
N LEU A 332 6.16 -4.68 12.87
CA LEU A 332 4.98 -4.09 13.50
C LEU A 332 5.31 -3.47 14.87
N GLN A 333 6.19 -4.11 15.67
CA GLN A 333 6.68 -3.50 16.93
C GLN A 333 7.46 -2.20 16.64
N LYS A 334 8.30 -2.17 15.61
CA LYS A 334 8.97 -0.93 15.15
C LYS A 334 7.98 0.15 14.70
N ILE A 335 6.94 -0.21 13.96
CA ILE A 335 5.88 0.72 13.54
C ILE A 335 5.18 1.31 14.77
N HIS A 336 4.80 0.47 15.73
CA HIS A 336 4.15 0.91 16.97
C HIS A 336 5.00 1.89 17.78
N SER A 337 6.32 1.72 17.79
CA SER A 337 7.24 2.63 18.49
C SER A 337 7.38 4.01 17.83
N LYS A 338 6.97 4.16 16.56
CA LYS A 338 7.10 5.40 15.77
C LYS A 338 5.93 6.37 15.93
N MET A 339 4.77 5.91 16.43
CA MET A 339 3.60 6.78 16.57
C MET A 339 2.66 6.31 17.69
N PRO A 340 1.80 7.20 18.22
CA PRO A 340 0.78 6.84 19.19
C PRO A 340 -0.15 5.75 18.66
N GLN A 341 -0.49 4.77 19.52
CA GLN A 341 -1.36 3.63 19.17
C GLN A 341 -2.70 4.07 18.57
N GLU A 342 -3.32 5.11 19.12
CA GLU A 342 -4.61 5.61 18.62
C GLU A 342 -4.52 6.10 17.18
N LYS A 343 -3.41 6.77 16.82
CA LYS A 343 -3.14 7.23 15.46
C LYS A 343 -2.90 6.05 14.53
N LEU A 344 -2.09 5.09 14.95
CA LEU A 344 -1.80 3.87 14.21
C LEU A 344 -3.07 3.06 13.90
N PHE A 345 -3.95 2.90 14.89
CA PHE A 345 -5.18 2.15 14.73
C PHE A 345 -6.20 2.84 13.81
N LYS A 346 -6.17 4.17 13.67
CA LYS A 346 -6.97 4.90 12.68
C LYS A 346 -6.47 4.71 11.25
N ILE A 347 -5.16 4.53 11.07
CA ILE A 347 -4.54 4.29 9.75
C ILE A 347 -4.86 2.88 9.27
N LEU A 348 -4.84 1.87 10.15
CA LEU A 348 -5.04 0.47 9.79
C LEU A 348 -6.53 0.11 9.57
N PRO A 349 -6.83 -0.83 8.67
CA PRO A 349 -8.14 -1.45 8.60
C PRO A 349 -8.57 -1.99 9.95
N THR A 350 -9.82 -1.72 10.32
CA THR A 350 -10.39 -2.02 11.63
C THR A 350 -11.47 -3.07 11.51
N GLY A 351 -11.35 -4.16 12.26
CA GLY A 351 -12.31 -5.26 12.27
C GLY A 351 -13.74 -4.79 12.56
N GLY A 352 -14.70 -5.19 11.72
CA GLY A 352 -16.11 -4.84 11.81
C GLY A 352 -16.45 -3.38 11.53
N LYS A 353 -15.45 -2.53 11.15
CA LYS A 353 -15.65 -1.09 11.05
C LYS A 353 -15.16 -0.47 9.74
N SER A 354 -13.93 -0.73 9.31
CA SER A 354 -13.36 0.01 8.18
C SER A 354 -12.42 -0.81 7.31
N GLY A 355 -12.19 -0.33 6.10
CA GLY A 355 -11.25 -0.86 5.13
C GLY A 355 -11.51 -2.31 4.77
N THR A 356 -10.44 -3.05 4.49
CA THR A 356 -10.52 -4.47 4.08
C THR A 356 -11.03 -5.41 5.17
N LEU A 357 -11.21 -4.93 6.40
CA LEU A 357 -11.73 -5.70 7.55
C LEU A 357 -13.17 -5.33 7.95
N SER A 358 -13.84 -4.46 7.22
CA SER A 358 -15.19 -3.95 7.57
C SER A 358 -16.24 -5.06 7.77
N ASN A 359 -16.09 -6.18 7.09
CA ASN A 359 -17.00 -7.33 7.18
C ASN A 359 -16.48 -8.51 8.01
N LEU A 360 -15.31 -8.38 8.64
CA LEU A 360 -14.66 -9.41 9.47
C LEU A 360 -14.53 -8.91 10.92
N PHE A 361 -14.39 -9.83 11.87
CA PHE A 361 -14.19 -9.51 13.29
C PHE A 361 -15.28 -8.60 13.89
N LYS A 362 -16.54 -8.80 13.50
CA LYS A 362 -17.67 -8.01 14.00
C LYS A 362 -17.84 -8.24 15.51
N GLY A 363 -17.96 -7.15 16.27
CA GLY A 363 -18.16 -7.15 17.72
C GLY A 363 -18.72 -5.81 18.18
N SER A 364 -19.01 -5.68 19.48
CA SER A 364 -19.46 -4.44 20.10
C SER A 364 -18.38 -3.35 20.01
N GLU A 365 -17.13 -3.75 20.24
CA GLU A 365 -15.96 -2.87 20.11
C GLU A 365 -14.92 -3.50 19.18
N PRO A 366 -14.20 -2.67 18.38
CA PRO A 366 -13.14 -3.16 17.53
C PRO A 366 -11.98 -3.73 18.36
N PHE A 367 -11.47 -4.89 17.96
CA PHE A 367 -10.34 -5.54 18.64
C PHE A 367 -9.24 -6.02 17.70
N VAL A 368 -9.43 -5.93 16.36
CA VAL A 368 -8.39 -6.24 15.36
C VAL A 368 -8.13 -5.00 14.50
N PHE A 369 -6.86 -4.64 14.37
CA PHE A 369 -6.34 -3.54 13.57
C PHE A 369 -5.19 -4.08 12.72
N ALA A 370 -5.47 -4.42 11.45
CA ALA A 370 -4.52 -5.24 10.70
C ALA A 370 -4.57 -5.00 9.20
N LYS A 371 -3.44 -5.28 8.55
CA LYS A 371 -3.33 -5.27 7.09
C LYS A 371 -3.59 -6.66 6.54
N THR A 372 -4.51 -6.78 5.62
CA THR A 372 -4.72 -7.97 4.79
C THR A 372 -3.70 -8.06 3.65
N GLY A 373 -3.35 -9.27 3.24
CA GLY A 373 -2.61 -9.54 2.02
C GLY A 373 -3.25 -10.70 1.26
N SER A 374 -3.72 -10.47 0.03
CA SER A 374 -4.39 -11.49 -0.77
C SER A 374 -3.89 -11.48 -2.20
N LEU A 375 -3.57 -12.67 -2.71
CA LEU A 375 -3.36 -13.00 -4.11
C LEU A 375 -4.01 -14.37 -4.35
N SER A 376 -4.04 -14.84 -5.59
CA SER A 376 -4.47 -16.22 -5.86
C SER A 376 -3.65 -17.21 -5.02
N ASN A 377 -4.32 -18.06 -4.22
CA ASN A 377 -3.72 -19.07 -3.31
C ASN A 377 -2.92 -18.47 -2.12
N ILE A 378 -3.13 -17.19 -1.79
CA ILE A 378 -2.44 -16.49 -0.69
C ILE A 378 -3.46 -15.66 0.09
N TYR A 379 -3.45 -15.83 1.42
CA TYR A 379 -4.17 -14.97 2.37
C TYR A 379 -3.37 -14.77 3.64
N ASN A 380 -2.99 -13.54 3.91
CA ASN A 380 -2.22 -13.15 5.08
C ASN A 380 -2.95 -12.04 5.85
N LEU A 381 -2.75 -12.03 7.16
CA LEU A 381 -3.27 -10.99 8.04
C LEU A 381 -2.23 -10.68 9.12
N SER A 382 -1.78 -9.45 9.20
CA SER A 382 -0.77 -9.04 10.17
C SER A 382 -1.10 -7.67 10.77
N GLY A 383 -0.93 -7.53 12.08
CA GLY A 383 -1.29 -6.31 12.80
C GLY A 383 -1.40 -6.50 14.30
N TYR A 384 -2.41 -5.88 14.89
CA TYR A 384 -2.62 -5.79 16.33
C TYR A 384 -3.99 -6.37 16.72
N LEU A 385 -4.03 -7.05 17.87
CA LEU A 385 -5.23 -7.60 18.47
C LEU A 385 -5.30 -7.20 19.94
N VAL A 386 -6.40 -6.57 20.34
CA VAL A 386 -6.67 -6.27 21.75
C VAL A 386 -7.49 -7.41 22.35
N THR A 387 -6.99 -8.05 23.41
CA THR A 387 -7.71 -9.13 24.10
C THR A 387 -8.81 -8.58 25.00
N LYS A 388 -9.77 -9.42 25.41
CA LYS A 388 -10.80 -9.04 26.40
C LYS A 388 -10.24 -8.56 27.73
N LYS A 389 -9.00 -8.95 28.06
CA LYS A 389 -8.28 -8.49 29.26
C LYS A 389 -7.52 -7.19 29.06
N GLY A 390 -7.69 -6.53 27.90
CA GLY A 390 -7.06 -5.25 27.57
C GLY A 390 -5.59 -5.35 27.15
N LYS A 391 -5.05 -6.55 26.91
CA LYS A 391 -3.68 -6.70 26.41
C LYS A 391 -3.64 -6.51 24.90
N THR A 392 -2.67 -5.74 24.42
CA THR A 392 -2.39 -5.60 22.99
C THR A 392 -1.37 -6.65 22.56
N LEU A 393 -1.76 -7.48 21.62
CA LEU A 393 -0.91 -8.47 20.96
C LEU A 393 -0.54 -7.98 19.58
N VAL A 394 0.68 -8.30 19.13
CA VAL A 394 1.16 -8.13 17.75
C VAL A 394 1.18 -9.50 17.11
N PHE A 395 0.63 -9.61 15.92
CA PHE A 395 0.55 -10.90 15.24
C PHE A 395 0.83 -10.82 13.74
N SER A 396 1.33 -11.92 13.20
CA SER A 396 1.36 -12.21 11.77
C SER A 396 0.82 -13.60 11.53
N PHE A 397 -0.18 -13.74 10.69
CA PHE A 397 -0.80 -14.99 10.28
C PHE A 397 -0.69 -15.10 8.75
N MET A 398 0.15 -16.00 8.27
CA MET A 398 0.45 -16.14 6.84
C MET A 398 0.02 -17.50 6.32
N ASN A 399 -0.68 -17.51 5.17
CA ASN A 399 -1.21 -18.71 4.55
C ASN A 399 -0.95 -18.66 3.04
N ASN A 400 -0.17 -19.61 2.57
CA ASN A 400 0.21 -19.71 1.16
C ASN A 400 -0.10 -21.11 0.61
N ASN A 401 -0.15 -21.21 -0.71
CA ASN A 401 -0.27 -22.46 -1.46
C ASN A 401 -1.51 -23.29 -1.13
N PHE A 402 -2.60 -22.63 -0.76
CA PHE A 402 -3.89 -23.33 -0.59
C PHE A 402 -4.63 -23.44 -1.92
N THR A 403 -5.39 -24.51 -2.07
CA THR A 403 -6.23 -24.80 -3.24
C THR A 403 -7.72 -24.59 -2.99
N ARG A 404 -8.09 -24.33 -1.74
CA ARG A 404 -9.47 -24.04 -1.31
C ARG A 404 -9.85 -22.59 -1.59
N PRO A 405 -11.15 -22.26 -1.58
CA PRO A 405 -11.60 -20.87 -1.66
C PRO A 405 -10.98 -20.02 -0.56
N THR A 406 -10.48 -18.83 -0.91
CA THR A 406 -9.88 -17.88 0.05
C THR A 406 -10.82 -17.54 1.23
N SER A 407 -12.14 -17.59 0.99
CA SER A 407 -13.16 -17.35 2.03
C SER A 407 -13.12 -18.38 3.15
N GLU A 408 -12.74 -19.62 2.90
CA GLU A 408 -12.61 -20.68 3.91
C GLU A 408 -11.38 -20.41 4.80
N VAL A 409 -10.23 -20.10 4.18
CA VAL A 409 -9.01 -19.73 4.89
C VAL A 409 -9.24 -18.49 5.77
N ARG A 410 -9.92 -17.49 5.22
CA ARG A 410 -10.28 -16.25 5.94
C ARG A 410 -11.14 -16.53 7.17
N LYS A 411 -12.16 -17.37 7.06
CA LYS A 411 -13.04 -17.77 8.17
C LYS A 411 -12.26 -18.49 9.29
N GLU A 412 -11.33 -19.36 8.93
CA GLU A 412 -10.51 -20.07 9.92
C GLU A 412 -9.56 -19.13 10.67
N VAL A 413 -8.90 -18.22 9.97
CA VAL A 413 -8.05 -17.19 10.58
C VAL A 413 -8.88 -16.30 11.51
N GLU A 414 -10.07 -15.86 11.07
CA GLU A 414 -11.01 -15.07 11.86
C GLU A 414 -11.43 -15.83 13.14
N ARG A 415 -11.84 -17.09 13.02
CA ARG A 415 -12.24 -17.94 14.16
C ARG A 415 -11.14 -18.06 15.21
N ILE A 416 -9.91 -18.31 14.78
CA ILE A 416 -8.76 -18.46 15.68
C ILE A 416 -8.45 -17.14 16.40
N LEU A 417 -8.44 -16.02 15.69
CA LEU A 417 -8.16 -14.70 16.29
C LEU A 417 -9.30 -14.24 17.22
N ILE A 418 -10.56 -14.54 16.92
CA ILE A 418 -11.68 -14.33 17.86
C ILE A 418 -11.46 -15.15 19.14
N GLY A 419 -11.09 -16.42 19.01
CA GLY A 419 -10.77 -17.24 20.17
C GLY A 419 -9.59 -16.73 21.00
N LEU A 420 -8.56 -16.17 20.33
CA LEU A 420 -7.44 -15.53 21.00
C LEU A 420 -7.89 -14.26 21.77
N HIS A 421 -8.71 -13.42 21.16
CA HIS A 421 -9.32 -12.24 21.80
C HIS A 421 -10.11 -12.62 23.07
N GLN A 422 -10.91 -13.70 22.99
CA GLN A 422 -11.84 -14.09 24.07
C GLN A 422 -11.15 -14.77 25.26
N LYS A 423 -10.12 -15.58 25.01
CA LYS A 423 -9.50 -16.43 26.02
C LYS A 423 -8.36 -15.76 26.79
N PHE A 424 -7.66 -14.84 26.18
CA PHE A 424 -6.42 -14.28 26.70
C PHE A 424 -6.49 -12.78 26.90
#